data_8df33e3278d0c5c9042cabea9e660c89
#
_entry.id   8df33e3278d0c5c9042cabea9e660c89
#
_cell.length_a   1.000
_cell.length_b   1.000
_cell.length_c   1.000
_cell.angle_alpha   90.00
_cell.angle_beta   90.00
_cell.angle_gamma   90.00
#
_symmetry.space_group_name_H-M   'P 1'
#
loop_
_entity.id
_entity.type
_entity.pdbx_description
1 polymer ?
#
loop_
_entity_poly.entity_id
_entity_poly.type
_entity_poly.pdbx_seq_one_letter_code
_entity_poly.pdbx_strand_id
1 'polypeptide(L)'
;GVGGATMASAEFDDTIEEKRPTVQVGDPFTEKRLLEACLELMASGAVISIQDMGAAGLTCSAVEMGDKGGLGIKLQLDDVPQRETGMTAYEMMLSESQERMLMVLKPEMEAEARAIFVKWDLDFAIVGETIPEDRFLILHGNEVKADLPLSKLSSSAPEYDRPWVETPKAAPLGDVPAIAPMAGLRALIGSPSYAHKAWVWEQYDSQVGADTVVTPGLPAGVVRVHGTGKALAFTSDVTPRYVKANPFEGGKQAVAEAYRNLCAVGAKPLATTDNLNFGNPEKPEIMGQMVGAIKGIGAAVAALDMPIVSGNVSLYNETDGKGILPTPTIGAVGILASLDEVIAGRPVAGDAAVLIGAAGAHLGQSAVLAEMFGIEAGDAPMVDLAAERAAGEFVRANRKAIRACSDLGDGGLALAAFEMAEGAGLGVALDNGEAGFLFGEDQARYLVATDTAEALIAAGKAAGVPVAVVGRFGGDVVAFSGEAAPMAELSALYRSAFA
;
A
#
# COMPACT_ATOMS: atom_id res chain seq x y z
N GLY A 1 -19.19 1.17 17.93
CA GLY A 1 -19.58 2.52 17.50
C GLY A 1 -20.48 2.50 16.30
N VAL A 2 -21.17 3.59 16.04
CA VAL A 2 -22.03 3.79 14.88
C VAL A 2 -21.40 4.90 14.04
N GLY A 3 -21.25 4.68 12.73
CA GLY A 3 -20.73 5.70 11.80
C GLY A 3 -19.20 5.83 11.75
N GLY A 4 -18.44 4.81 12.11
CA GLY A 4 -16.98 4.82 12.04
C GLY A 4 -16.46 5.02 10.62
N ALA A 5 -17.08 4.38 9.62
CA ALA A 5 -16.75 4.59 8.21
C ALA A 5 -17.06 6.00 7.73
N THR A 6 -18.14 6.63 8.23
CA THR A 6 -18.48 8.03 7.94
C THR A 6 -17.40 8.96 8.48
N MET A 7 -16.82 8.67 9.65
CA MET A 7 -15.73 9.46 10.21
C MET A 7 -14.46 9.41 9.35
N ALA A 8 -14.17 8.26 8.73
CA ALA A 8 -13.02 8.11 7.82
C ALA A 8 -13.19 8.86 6.48
N SER A 9 -14.41 9.33 6.15
CA SER A 9 -14.74 10.05 4.92
C SER A 9 -15.47 11.37 5.20
N ALA A 10 -15.26 11.97 6.35
CA ALA A 10 -15.83 13.24 6.74
C ALA A 10 -14.74 14.31 6.87
N GLU A 11 -15.14 15.57 6.72
CA GLU A 11 -14.26 16.72 6.99
C GLU A 11 -13.84 16.71 8.47
N PHE A 12 -12.56 16.94 8.72
CA PHE A 12 -12.03 17.07 10.07
C PHE A 12 -12.26 18.50 10.58
N ASP A 13 -12.95 18.61 11.71
CA ASP A 13 -13.27 19.85 12.41
C ASP A 13 -12.96 19.74 13.91
N ASP A 14 -13.16 20.85 14.64
CA ASP A 14 -12.90 20.91 16.09
C ASP A 14 -13.80 19.99 16.94
N THR A 15 -14.83 19.37 16.33
CA THR A 15 -15.75 18.44 17.02
C THR A 15 -15.26 16.99 17.02
N ILE A 16 -14.06 16.73 16.51
CA ILE A 16 -13.51 15.37 16.35
C ILE A 16 -13.42 14.63 17.71
N GLU A 17 -13.22 15.35 18.81
CA GLU A 17 -13.18 14.75 20.15
C GLU A 17 -14.55 14.21 20.59
N GLU A 18 -15.64 14.82 20.15
CA GLU A 18 -17.00 14.35 20.43
C GLU A 18 -17.33 13.07 19.65
N LYS A 19 -16.59 12.81 18.55
CA LYS A 19 -16.75 11.64 17.68
C LYS A 19 -15.94 10.41 18.13
N ARG A 20 -15.14 10.52 19.20
CA ARG A 20 -14.33 9.41 19.76
C ARG A 20 -15.13 8.12 20.03
N PRO A 21 -16.39 8.15 20.49
CA PRO A 21 -17.18 6.93 20.67
C PRO A 21 -17.42 6.14 19.38
N THR A 22 -17.20 6.75 18.20
CA THR A 22 -17.33 6.07 16.89
C THR A 22 -16.05 5.32 16.51
N VAL A 23 -14.91 5.59 17.15
CA VAL A 23 -13.65 4.92 16.91
C VAL A 23 -13.75 3.46 17.38
N GLN A 24 -13.38 2.55 16.49
CA GLN A 24 -13.38 1.13 16.76
C GLN A 24 -12.05 0.74 17.44
N VAL A 25 -12.15 -0.09 18.48
CA VAL A 25 -10.98 -0.66 19.17
C VAL A 25 -10.84 -2.09 18.70
N GLY A 26 -9.72 -2.40 18.04
CA GLY A 26 -9.38 -3.75 17.60
C GLY A 26 -8.97 -4.64 18.78
N ASP A 27 -9.24 -5.94 18.67
CA ASP A 27 -8.79 -6.99 19.59
C ASP A 27 -8.04 -8.06 18.80
N PRO A 28 -6.70 -7.92 18.62
CA PRO A 28 -5.91 -8.85 17.80
C PRO A 28 -5.97 -10.30 18.28
N PHE A 29 -6.20 -10.52 19.56
CA PHE A 29 -6.34 -11.87 20.10
C PHE A 29 -7.66 -12.53 19.68
N THR A 30 -8.76 -11.80 19.79
CA THR A 30 -10.08 -12.26 19.32
C THR A 30 -10.09 -12.39 17.80
N GLU A 31 -9.47 -11.46 17.07
CA GLU A 31 -9.32 -11.53 15.60
C GLU A 31 -8.60 -12.82 15.17
N LYS A 32 -7.48 -13.17 15.82
CA LYS A 32 -6.75 -14.41 15.53
C LYS A 32 -7.62 -15.64 15.73
N ARG A 33 -8.38 -15.71 16.82
CA ARG A 33 -9.30 -16.83 17.10
C ARG A 33 -10.43 -16.91 16.09
N LEU A 34 -11.00 -15.75 15.70
CA LEU A 34 -12.05 -15.66 14.68
C LEU A 34 -11.57 -16.16 13.33
N LEU A 35 -10.35 -15.77 12.93
CA LEU A 35 -9.72 -16.23 11.69
C LEU A 35 -9.60 -17.75 11.66
N GLU A 36 -9.06 -18.36 12.72
CA GLU A 36 -8.90 -19.82 12.81
C GLU A 36 -10.25 -20.56 12.84
N ALA A 37 -11.22 -20.03 13.57
CA ALA A 37 -12.57 -20.62 13.62
C ALA A 37 -13.26 -20.55 12.24
N CYS A 38 -13.14 -19.44 11.52
CA CYS A 38 -13.68 -19.29 10.17
C CYS A 38 -13.04 -20.28 9.20
N LEU A 39 -11.70 -20.44 9.24
CA LEU A 39 -10.99 -21.39 8.37
C LEU A 39 -11.42 -22.85 8.66
N GLU A 40 -11.56 -23.23 9.94
CA GLU A 40 -12.04 -24.55 10.33
C GLU A 40 -13.48 -24.79 9.87
N LEU A 41 -14.35 -23.81 10.05
CA LEU A 41 -15.74 -23.89 9.60
C LEU A 41 -15.86 -23.97 8.06
N MET A 42 -15.07 -23.20 7.32
CA MET A 42 -15.05 -23.29 5.85
C MET A 42 -14.58 -24.69 5.40
N ALA A 43 -13.59 -25.26 6.06
CA ALA A 43 -13.11 -26.61 5.76
C ALA A 43 -14.15 -27.70 6.03
N SER A 44 -15.08 -27.51 6.98
CA SER A 44 -16.19 -28.44 7.24
C SER A 44 -17.23 -28.49 6.12
N GLY A 45 -17.27 -27.46 5.27
CA GLY A 45 -18.26 -27.32 4.21
C GLY A 45 -19.64 -26.84 4.68
N ALA A 46 -19.75 -26.32 5.91
CA ALA A 46 -20.98 -25.77 6.48
C ALA A 46 -21.35 -24.40 5.88
N VAL A 47 -20.36 -23.63 5.44
CA VAL A 47 -20.52 -22.24 4.96
C VAL A 47 -21.06 -22.23 3.53
N ILE A 48 -22.15 -21.50 3.29
CA ILE A 48 -22.66 -21.14 1.96
C ILE A 48 -22.09 -19.78 1.55
N SER A 49 -22.12 -18.80 2.45
CA SER A 49 -21.60 -17.44 2.25
C SER A 49 -21.06 -16.91 3.56
N ILE A 50 -20.02 -16.07 3.47
CA ILE A 50 -19.39 -15.41 4.63
C ILE A 50 -18.96 -14.01 4.22
N GLN A 51 -19.16 -13.04 5.10
CA GLN A 51 -18.77 -11.66 4.91
C GLN A 51 -18.43 -11.01 6.26
N ASP A 52 -17.44 -10.11 6.26
CA ASP A 52 -17.14 -9.28 7.42
C ASP A 52 -18.26 -8.27 7.69
N MET A 53 -18.33 -7.81 8.92
CA MET A 53 -19.29 -6.78 9.35
C MET A 53 -18.55 -5.45 9.53
N GLY A 54 -18.07 -4.87 8.43
CA GLY A 54 -17.36 -3.60 8.40
C GLY A 54 -18.29 -2.39 8.48
N ALA A 55 -18.18 -1.47 7.52
CA ALA A 55 -18.99 -0.26 7.44
C ALA A 55 -20.48 -0.56 7.44
N ALA A 56 -21.26 0.21 8.22
CA ALA A 56 -22.69 -0.01 8.47
C ALA A 56 -23.04 -1.39 9.05
N GLY A 57 -22.06 -2.10 9.59
CA GLY A 57 -22.21 -3.29 10.41
C GLY A 57 -23.08 -4.39 9.77
N LEU A 58 -24.10 -4.84 10.51
CA LEU A 58 -25.01 -5.90 10.09
C LEU A 58 -25.86 -5.53 8.86
N THR A 59 -26.13 -4.24 8.66
CA THR A 59 -26.91 -3.76 7.51
C THR A 59 -26.21 -4.08 6.19
N CYS A 60 -24.94 -3.65 6.06
CA CYS A 60 -24.19 -3.83 4.82
C CYS A 60 -23.98 -5.30 4.49
N SER A 61 -23.45 -6.08 5.44
CA SER A 61 -23.15 -7.49 5.22
C SER A 61 -24.41 -8.32 4.90
N ALA A 62 -25.54 -8.08 5.58
CA ALA A 62 -26.77 -8.80 5.31
C ALA A 62 -27.38 -8.45 3.94
N VAL A 63 -27.40 -7.16 3.58
CA VAL A 63 -27.92 -6.70 2.28
C VAL A 63 -27.08 -7.24 1.13
N GLU A 64 -25.75 -7.14 1.22
CA GLU A 64 -24.87 -7.61 0.16
C GLU A 64 -24.94 -9.13 -0.04
N MET A 65 -24.97 -9.92 1.04
CA MET A 65 -25.09 -11.37 0.92
C MET A 65 -26.45 -11.79 0.36
N GLY A 66 -27.54 -11.10 0.76
CA GLY A 66 -28.86 -11.34 0.21
C GLY A 66 -28.93 -11.05 -1.29
N ASP A 67 -28.44 -9.89 -1.70
CA ASP A 67 -28.41 -9.46 -3.10
C ASP A 67 -27.60 -10.41 -3.99
N LYS A 68 -26.36 -10.73 -3.59
CA LYS A 68 -25.51 -11.70 -4.30
C LYS A 68 -26.12 -13.10 -4.37
N GLY A 69 -26.91 -13.48 -3.35
CA GLY A 69 -27.62 -14.76 -3.28
C GLY A 69 -28.96 -14.78 -4.03
N GLY A 70 -29.48 -13.61 -4.45
CA GLY A 70 -30.81 -13.48 -5.04
C GLY A 70 -31.94 -13.83 -4.05
N LEU A 71 -31.73 -13.60 -2.76
CA LEU A 71 -32.63 -13.94 -1.65
C LEU A 71 -32.86 -12.73 -0.77
N GLY A 72 -34.02 -12.66 -0.11
CA GLY A 72 -34.23 -11.73 0.99
C GLY A 72 -33.62 -12.21 2.28
N ILE A 73 -33.59 -11.32 3.26
CA ILE A 73 -33.04 -11.58 4.60
C ILE A 73 -34.11 -11.18 5.65
N LYS A 74 -34.29 -12.07 6.63
CA LYS A 74 -35.08 -11.78 7.83
C LYS A 74 -34.19 -11.89 9.04
N LEU A 75 -34.07 -10.82 9.82
CA LEU A 75 -33.25 -10.73 11.03
C LEU A 75 -34.12 -10.60 12.27
N GLN A 76 -33.72 -11.29 13.34
CA GLN A 76 -34.25 -11.18 14.68
C GLN A 76 -33.17 -10.56 15.58
N LEU A 77 -33.29 -9.26 15.86
CA LEU A 77 -32.24 -8.53 16.58
C LEU A 77 -32.13 -8.91 18.08
N ASP A 78 -33.19 -9.48 18.64
CA ASP A 78 -33.12 -10.00 20.03
C ASP A 78 -32.06 -11.13 20.19
N ASP A 79 -31.72 -11.79 19.09
CA ASP A 79 -30.72 -12.88 19.08
C ASP A 79 -29.29 -12.38 18.76
N VAL A 80 -29.10 -11.10 18.46
CA VAL A 80 -27.79 -10.51 18.14
C VAL A 80 -27.01 -10.28 19.44
N PRO A 81 -25.81 -10.87 19.62
CA PRO A 81 -24.96 -10.61 20.77
C PRO A 81 -24.60 -9.13 20.90
N GLN A 82 -24.73 -8.59 22.11
CA GLN A 82 -24.48 -7.17 22.42
C GLN A 82 -23.44 -7.05 23.54
N ARG A 83 -22.50 -6.13 23.38
CA ARG A 83 -21.57 -5.74 24.46
C ARG A 83 -22.16 -4.65 25.37
N GLU A 84 -23.07 -3.82 24.82
CA GLU A 84 -23.76 -2.73 25.50
C GLU A 84 -25.20 -3.13 25.79
N THR A 85 -25.76 -2.67 26.90
CA THR A 85 -27.17 -2.90 27.25
C THR A 85 -28.05 -1.78 26.72
N GLY A 86 -29.27 -2.12 26.27
CA GLY A 86 -30.27 -1.13 25.87
C GLY A 86 -30.04 -0.52 24.49
N MET A 87 -29.31 -1.20 23.62
CA MET A 87 -29.15 -0.78 22.23
C MET A 87 -30.50 -0.80 21.48
N THR A 88 -30.75 0.23 20.70
CA THR A 88 -31.90 0.29 19.78
C THR A 88 -31.66 -0.57 18.54
N ALA A 89 -32.73 -0.92 17.83
CA ALA A 89 -32.62 -1.65 16.56
C ALA A 89 -31.71 -0.92 15.54
N TYR A 90 -31.79 0.42 15.50
CA TYR A 90 -30.95 1.25 14.64
C TYR A 90 -29.46 1.10 15.00
N GLU A 91 -29.11 1.19 16.28
CA GLU A 91 -27.72 1.04 16.74
C GLU A 91 -27.18 -0.37 16.49
N MET A 92 -27.99 -1.42 16.72
CA MET A 92 -27.59 -2.81 16.44
C MET A 92 -27.30 -3.05 14.95
N MET A 93 -28.13 -2.50 14.07
CA MET A 93 -27.97 -2.66 12.62
C MET A 93 -26.75 -1.92 12.07
N LEU A 94 -26.42 -0.76 12.62
CA LEU A 94 -25.33 0.10 12.15
C LEU A 94 -24.04 0.00 12.99
N SER A 95 -24.04 -0.78 14.05
CA SER A 95 -22.84 -0.97 14.88
C SER A 95 -21.71 -1.59 14.07
N GLU A 96 -20.53 -0.96 14.17
CA GLU A 96 -19.28 -1.37 13.48
C GLU A 96 -18.28 -1.97 14.46
N SER A 97 -18.74 -2.72 15.49
CA SER A 97 -17.82 -3.41 16.41
C SER A 97 -16.94 -4.39 15.65
N GLN A 98 -15.64 -4.39 15.99
CA GLN A 98 -14.63 -5.23 15.34
C GLN A 98 -14.83 -6.75 15.61
N GLU A 99 -14.11 -7.57 14.89
CA GLU A 99 -14.02 -9.04 15.02
C GLU A 99 -15.39 -9.72 14.90
N ARG A 100 -16.19 -9.35 13.89
CA ARG A 100 -17.47 -10.00 13.59
C ARG A 100 -17.56 -10.43 12.15
N MET A 101 -18.12 -11.61 11.94
CA MET A 101 -18.43 -12.16 10.62
C MET A 101 -19.91 -12.52 10.56
N LEU A 102 -20.57 -12.23 9.44
CA LEU A 102 -21.91 -12.72 9.14
C LEU A 102 -21.78 -13.89 8.17
N MET A 103 -22.53 -14.96 8.43
CA MET A 103 -22.45 -16.19 7.63
C MET A 103 -23.85 -16.68 7.28
N VAL A 104 -23.98 -17.27 6.10
CA VAL A 104 -25.10 -18.11 5.74
C VAL A 104 -24.61 -19.56 5.81
N LEU A 105 -25.25 -20.35 6.65
CA LEU A 105 -24.87 -21.75 6.92
C LEU A 105 -25.93 -22.71 6.38
N LYS A 106 -25.50 -23.95 6.11
CA LYS A 106 -26.43 -25.05 5.91
C LYS A 106 -27.15 -25.37 7.23
N PRO A 107 -28.49 -25.38 7.31
CA PRO A 107 -29.21 -25.53 8.58
C PRO A 107 -28.85 -26.82 9.33
N GLU A 108 -28.61 -27.90 8.61
CA GLU A 108 -28.25 -29.21 9.19
C GLU A 108 -26.88 -29.23 9.84
N MET A 109 -26.03 -28.22 9.59
CA MET A 109 -24.67 -28.13 10.14
C MET A 109 -24.54 -27.10 11.28
N GLU A 110 -25.66 -26.56 11.79
CA GLU A 110 -25.64 -25.58 12.89
C GLU A 110 -24.89 -26.11 14.13
N ALA A 111 -25.14 -27.36 14.52
CA ALA A 111 -24.50 -27.95 15.71
C ALA A 111 -22.98 -28.04 15.57
N GLU A 112 -22.48 -28.38 14.40
CA GLU A 112 -21.05 -28.44 14.09
C GLU A 112 -20.43 -27.04 14.10
N ALA A 113 -21.09 -26.08 13.46
CA ALA A 113 -20.63 -24.68 13.46
C ALA A 113 -20.54 -24.14 14.89
N ARG A 114 -21.56 -24.36 15.70
CA ARG A 114 -21.58 -23.95 17.11
C ARG A 114 -20.43 -24.59 17.90
N ALA A 115 -20.15 -25.88 17.69
CA ALA A 115 -19.06 -26.58 18.36
C ALA A 115 -17.70 -26.01 18.01
N ILE A 116 -17.47 -25.59 16.75
CA ILE A 116 -16.24 -24.93 16.31
C ILE A 116 -16.06 -23.60 17.04
N PHE A 117 -17.04 -22.72 17.06
CA PHE A 117 -16.93 -21.42 17.74
C PHE A 117 -16.76 -21.56 19.25
N VAL A 118 -17.44 -22.51 19.89
CA VAL A 118 -17.23 -22.84 21.32
C VAL A 118 -15.80 -23.31 21.58
N LYS A 119 -15.23 -24.16 20.70
CA LYS A 119 -13.84 -24.61 20.78
C LYS A 119 -12.86 -23.43 20.79
N TRP A 120 -13.14 -22.41 19.99
CA TRP A 120 -12.29 -21.23 19.89
C TRP A 120 -12.65 -20.14 20.90
N ASP A 121 -13.58 -20.41 21.83
CA ASP A 121 -14.07 -19.47 22.85
C ASP A 121 -14.57 -18.15 22.22
N LEU A 122 -15.47 -18.28 21.23
CA LEU A 122 -16.10 -17.18 20.49
C LEU A 122 -17.62 -17.29 20.60
N ASP A 123 -18.28 -16.12 20.59
CA ASP A 123 -19.73 -16.04 20.51
C ASP A 123 -20.24 -16.55 19.15
N PHE A 124 -21.36 -17.27 19.19
CA PHE A 124 -22.06 -17.77 18.02
C PHE A 124 -23.57 -17.66 18.22
N ALA A 125 -24.26 -16.98 17.34
CA ALA A 125 -25.70 -16.81 17.39
C ALA A 125 -26.33 -16.98 16.00
N ILE A 126 -27.52 -17.57 15.94
CA ILE A 126 -28.39 -17.57 14.77
C ILE A 126 -29.24 -16.31 14.86
N VAL A 127 -28.94 -15.33 14.01
CA VAL A 127 -29.57 -13.99 14.05
C VAL A 127 -30.68 -13.81 13.02
N GLY A 128 -30.94 -14.82 12.19
CA GLY A 128 -31.97 -14.74 11.16
C GLY A 128 -31.92 -15.88 10.14
N GLU A 129 -32.61 -15.67 9.05
CA GLU A 129 -32.75 -16.63 7.95
C GLU A 129 -32.81 -15.92 6.60
N THR A 130 -32.39 -16.62 5.54
CA THR A 130 -32.63 -16.20 4.16
C THR A 130 -34.08 -16.58 3.77
N ILE A 131 -34.75 -15.71 3.01
CA ILE A 131 -36.11 -15.91 2.54
C ILE A 131 -36.20 -15.76 1.02
N PRO A 132 -37.16 -16.40 0.34
CA PRO A 132 -37.25 -16.32 -1.12
C PRO A 132 -37.78 -14.99 -1.65
N GLU A 133 -38.49 -14.20 -0.83
CA GLU A 133 -39.03 -12.91 -1.21
C GLU A 133 -37.91 -11.83 -1.26
N ASP A 134 -37.99 -10.89 -2.19
CA ASP A 134 -37.13 -9.68 -2.23
C ASP A 134 -37.51 -8.76 -1.05
N ARG A 135 -36.97 -9.09 0.11
CA ARG A 135 -37.38 -8.44 1.37
C ARG A 135 -36.21 -8.39 2.36
N PHE A 136 -36.01 -7.22 2.95
CA PHE A 136 -35.17 -7.02 4.10
C PHE A 136 -36.02 -6.73 5.31
N LEU A 137 -36.29 -7.77 6.12
CA LEU A 137 -37.21 -7.75 7.25
C LEU A 137 -36.42 -7.78 8.56
N ILE A 138 -36.61 -6.76 9.39
CA ILE A 138 -35.95 -6.62 10.69
C ILE A 138 -36.97 -6.62 11.80
N LEU A 139 -36.78 -7.52 12.75
CA LEU A 139 -37.63 -7.70 13.94
C LEU A 139 -36.83 -7.36 15.20
N HIS A 140 -37.43 -6.70 16.18
CA HIS A 140 -36.90 -6.45 17.51
C HIS A 140 -38.04 -6.25 18.51
N GLY A 141 -38.01 -6.97 19.64
CA GLY A 141 -39.07 -6.92 20.66
C GLY A 141 -40.46 -7.32 20.14
N ASN A 142 -40.52 -8.31 19.24
CA ASN A 142 -41.74 -8.74 18.54
C ASN A 142 -42.39 -7.67 17.62
N GLU A 143 -41.66 -6.60 17.30
CA GLU A 143 -42.12 -5.56 16.37
C GLU A 143 -41.31 -5.59 15.09
N VAL A 144 -41.94 -5.28 13.97
CA VAL A 144 -41.28 -5.02 12.70
C VAL A 144 -40.63 -3.63 12.78
N LYS A 145 -39.32 -3.58 12.72
CA LYS A 145 -38.52 -2.33 12.74
C LYS A 145 -38.20 -1.84 11.32
N ALA A 146 -38.04 -2.75 10.37
CA ALA A 146 -37.96 -2.42 8.95
C ALA A 146 -38.51 -3.54 8.10
N ASP A 147 -39.12 -3.19 6.97
CA ASP A 147 -39.65 -4.08 5.95
C ASP A 147 -39.52 -3.39 4.59
N LEU A 148 -38.45 -3.66 3.91
CA LEU A 148 -38.04 -2.98 2.66
C LEU A 148 -37.72 -4.01 1.58
N PRO A 149 -37.95 -3.70 0.28
CA PRO A 149 -37.34 -4.51 -0.76
C PRO A 149 -35.84 -4.46 -0.66
N LEU A 150 -35.18 -5.63 -0.57
CA LEU A 150 -33.72 -5.73 -0.43
C LEU A 150 -32.99 -5.12 -1.64
N SER A 151 -33.54 -5.35 -2.84
CA SER A 151 -33.04 -4.76 -4.10
C SER A 151 -32.98 -3.23 -4.09
N LYS A 152 -33.80 -2.55 -3.27
CA LYS A 152 -33.74 -1.08 -3.14
C LYS A 152 -32.59 -0.59 -2.29
N LEU A 153 -32.03 -1.46 -1.46
CA LEU A 153 -30.88 -1.14 -0.60
C LEU A 153 -29.55 -1.47 -1.27
N SER A 154 -29.54 -2.33 -2.28
CA SER A 154 -28.36 -2.80 -2.99
C SER A 154 -28.22 -2.16 -4.39
N SER A 155 -28.88 -2.77 -5.37
CA SER A 155 -28.71 -2.48 -6.80
C SER A 155 -29.45 -1.25 -7.31
N SER A 156 -30.30 -0.61 -6.49
CA SER A 156 -31.05 0.61 -6.87
C SER A 156 -30.41 1.91 -6.34
N ALA A 157 -29.20 1.85 -5.80
CA ALA A 157 -28.46 3.05 -5.40
C ALA A 157 -28.20 3.95 -6.64
N PRO A 158 -28.27 5.29 -6.50
CA PRO A 158 -28.00 6.18 -7.62
C PRO A 158 -26.56 6.08 -8.08
N GLU A 159 -26.35 5.85 -9.36
CA GLU A 159 -25.03 5.98 -10.00
C GLU A 159 -24.85 7.43 -10.45
N TYR A 160 -23.85 8.12 -9.88
CA TYR A 160 -23.59 9.51 -10.20
C TYR A 160 -22.58 9.61 -11.34
N ASP A 161 -22.94 10.34 -12.42
CA ASP A 161 -22.01 10.83 -13.44
C ASP A 161 -21.61 12.27 -13.07
N ARG A 162 -20.60 12.39 -12.21
CA ARG A 162 -20.16 13.69 -11.70
C ARG A 162 -19.33 14.43 -12.75
N PRO A 163 -19.55 15.75 -12.93
CA PRO A 163 -18.74 16.56 -13.83
C PRO A 163 -17.29 16.60 -13.33
N TRP A 164 -16.35 16.58 -14.25
CA TRP A 164 -14.94 16.70 -13.96
C TRP A 164 -14.21 17.54 -14.99
N VAL A 165 -13.09 18.12 -14.58
CA VAL A 165 -12.18 18.87 -15.45
C VAL A 165 -10.80 18.26 -15.39
N GLU A 166 -10.13 18.17 -16.52
CA GLU A 166 -8.76 17.67 -16.59
C GLU A 166 -7.82 18.57 -15.77
N THR A 167 -6.93 17.96 -15.00
CA THR A 167 -5.91 18.69 -14.25
C THR A 167 -5.04 19.46 -15.24
N PRO A 168 -4.88 20.78 -15.09
CA PRO A 168 -4.03 21.55 -15.96
C PRO A 168 -2.60 21.02 -15.96
N LYS A 169 -1.95 21.01 -17.12
CA LYS A 169 -0.54 20.63 -17.21
C LYS A 169 0.29 21.54 -16.30
N ALA A 170 1.15 20.92 -15.49
CA ALA A 170 2.05 21.65 -14.60
C ALA A 170 2.95 22.61 -15.39
N ALA A 171 3.21 23.78 -14.81
CA ALA A 171 4.19 24.69 -15.38
C ALA A 171 5.58 24.02 -15.37
N PRO A 172 6.42 24.31 -16.39
CA PRO A 172 7.81 23.83 -16.37
C PRO A 172 8.50 24.22 -15.06
N LEU A 173 9.37 23.35 -14.57
CA LEU A 173 10.26 23.68 -13.46
C LEU A 173 11.14 24.86 -13.90
N GLY A 174 11.00 25.99 -13.23
CA GLY A 174 11.82 27.19 -13.48
C GLY A 174 13.27 27.01 -13.00
N ASP A 175 13.98 28.11 -12.86
CA ASP A 175 15.31 28.10 -12.25
C ASP A 175 15.22 27.62 -10.80
N VAL A 176 16.00 26.61 -10.47
CA VAL A 176 16.09 26.07 -9.10
C VAL A 176 17.40 26.48 -8.44
N PRO A 177 17.43 26.64 -7.11
CA PRO A 177 18.67 26.90 -6.40
C PRO A 177 19.69 25.77 -6.63
N ALA A 178 20.98 26.11 -6.60
CA ALA A 178 22.02 25.09 -6.69
C ALA A 178 21.95 24.12 -5.50
N ILE A 179 21.97 22.83 -5.78
CA ILE A 179 21.93 21.76 -4.79
C ILE A 179 23.36 21.28 -4.57
N ALA A 180 23.95 21.58 -3.41
CA ALA A 180 25.19 20.96 -2.98
C ALA A 180 24.87 19.49 -2.60
N PRO A 181 25.58 18.49 -3.16
CA PRO A 181 25.24 17.08 -3.01
C PRO A 181 25.06 16.61 -1.57
N MET A 182 25.99 16.94 -0.69
CA MET A 182 25.92 16.52 0.70
C MET A 182 24.83 17.26 1.49
N ALA A 183 24.54 18.50 1.16
CA ALA A 183 23.45 19.26 1.76
C ALA A 183 22.08 18.66 1.34
N GLY A 184 21.93 18.27 0.06
CA GLY A 184 20.74 17.58 -0.43
C GLY A 184 20.49 16.25 0.28
N LEU A 185 21.52 15.41 0.41
CA LEU A 185 21.39 14.16 1.15
C LEU A 185 20.99 14.40 2.62
N ARG A 186 21.63 15.36 3.31
CA ARG A 186 21.29 15.68 4.71
C ARG A 186 19.85 16.16 4.88
N ALA A 187 19.36 16.96 3.95
CA ALA A 187 17.97 17.43 3.97
C ALA A 187 17.00 16.24 3.88
N LEU A 188 17.25 15.30 2.98
CA LEU A 188 16.44 14.11 2.83
C LEU A 188 16.48 13.22 4.08
N ILE A 189 17.65 12.74 4.48
CA ILE A 189 17.78 11.77 5.57
C ILE A 189 17.40 12.34 6.95
N GLY A 190 17.43 13.66 7.11
CA GLY A 190 16.99 14.36 8.33
C GLY A 190 15.49 14.68 8.36
N SER A 191 14.81 14.54 7.23
CA SER A 191 13.36 14.77 7.16
C SER A 191 12.56 13.56 7.69
N PRO A 192 11.49 13.78 8.46
CA PRO A 192 10.58 12.70 8.87
C PRO A 192 10.03 11.88 7.69
N SER A 193 9.92 12.46 6.50
CA SER A 193 9.45 11.78 5.30
C SER A 193 10.39 10.67 4.86
N TYR A 194 11.71 10.87 4.96
CA TYR A 194 12.74 9.97 4.44
C TYR A 194 13.69 9.42 5.49
N ALA A 195 13.56 9.82 6.75
CA ALA A 195 14.36 9.29 7.85
C ALA A 195 14.02 7.82 8.16
N HIS A 196 14.89 7.17 8.93
CA HIS A 196 14.74 5.77 9.33
C HIS A 196 13.41 5.51 10.06
N LYS A 197 12.63 4.54 9.59
CA LYS A 197 11.28 4.25 10.09
C LYS A 197 11.24 3.16 11.18
N ALA A 198 12.35 2.83 11.82
CA ALA A 198 12.40 1.81 12.89
C ALA A 198 11.33 2.05 13.95
N TRP A 199 11.12 3.30 14.37
CA TRP A 199 10.09 3.67 15.34
C TRP A 199 8.69 3.14 14.95
N VAL A 200 8.34 3.09 13.65
CA VAL A 200 7.05 2.58 13.18
C VAL A 200 6.97 1.07 13.32
N TRP A 201 7.98 0.32 12.85
CA TRP A 201 7.88 -1.14 12.73
C TRP A 201 8.49 -1.91 13.92
N GLU A 202 9.36 -1.30 14.76
CA GLU A 202 9.94 -1.96 15.93
C GLU A 202 8.92 -2.30 17.02
N GLN A 203 7.79 -1.61 17.07
CA GLN A 203 6.72 -1.90 18.02
C GLN A 203 5.88 -3.15 17.65
N TYR A 204 6.08 -3.71 16.47
CA TYR A 204 5.40 -4.91 16.01
C TYR A 204 6.38 -6.08 15.86
N ASP A 205 5.89 -7.29 16.14
CA ASP A 205 6.68 -8.51 15.90
C ASP A 205 6.66 -8.88 14.41
N SER A 206 7.70 -8.51 13.69
CA SER A 206 7.90 -8.89 12.29
C SER A 206 8.31 -10.35 12.09
N GLN A 207 8.48 -11.12 13.17
CA GLN A 207 8.91 -12.53 13.16
C GLN A 207 7.79 -13.51 13.52
N VAL A 208 6.55 -13.04 13.70
CA VAL A 208 5.39 -13.89 14.02
C VAL A 208 5.30 -15.05 13.02
N GLY A 209 5.09 -16.27 13.56
CA GLY A 209 5.04 -17.50 12.75
C GLY A 209 6.39 -17.96 12.20
N ALA A 210 7.48 -17.19 12.40
CA ALA A 210 8.81 -17.43 11.87
C ALA A 210 8.85 -17.56 10.33
N ASP A 211 7.96 -16.86 9.63
CA ASP A 211 7.83 -16.91 8.18
C ASP A 211 8.52 -15.77 7.45
N THR A 212 8.96 -14.75 8.16
CA THR A 212 9.64 -13.60 7.58
C THR A 212 11.00 -14.01 7.00
N VAL A 213 11.19 -13.76 5.71
CA VAL A 213 12.44 -13.98 4.97
C VAL A 213 13.21 -12.66 4.83
N VAL A 214 12.48 -11.58 4.55
CA VAL A 214 13.02 -10.23 4.42
C VAL A 214 12.33 -9.33 5.43
N THR A 215 13.12 -8.81 6.37
CA THR A 215 12.67 -7.87 7.40
C THR A 215 12.50 -6.45 6.83
N PRO A 216 11.82 -5.53 7.55
CA PRO A 216 11.72 -4.13 7.16
C PRO A 216 13.08 -3.49 6.84
N GLY A 217 13.10 -2.56 5.88
CA GLY A 217 14.29 -1.83 5.41
C GLY A 217 14.79 -2.25 4.02
N LEU A 218 14.05 -3.11 3.32
CA LEU A 218 14.24 -3.40 1.90
C LEU A 218 12.99 -3.00 1.10
N PRO A 219 13.07 -2.92 -0.25
CA PRO A 219 11.97 -2.44 -1.10
C PRO A 219 10.65 -3.19 -0.92
N ALA A 220 10.68 -4.47 -0.58
CA ALA A 220 9.48 -5.27 -0.28
C ALA A 220 9.74 -6.23 0.87
N GLY A 221 8.73 -6.47 1.70
CA GLY A 221 8.73 -7.55 2.68
C GLY A 221 8.52 -8.90 2.01
N VAL A 222 9.19 -9.96 2.51
CA VAL A 222 9.06 -11.31 1.94
C VAL A 222 8.77 -12.31 3.06
N VAL A 223 7.74 -13.13 2.87
CA VAL A 223 7.37 -14.22 3.76
C VAL A 223 7.33 -15.55 3.02
N ARG A 224 7.77 -16.62 3.67
CA ARG A 224 7.67 -17.96 3.09
C ARG A 224 6.23 -18.50 3.17
N VAL A 225 5.90 -19.42 2.27
CA VAL A 225 4.64 -20.16 2.30
C VAL A 225 4.88 -21.52 2.90
N HIS A 226 4.32 -21.78 4.08
CA HIS A 226 4.48 -23.04 4.80
C HIS A 226 4.21 -24.28 3.92
N GLY A 227 4.99 -25.33 4.14
CA GLY A 227 4.86 -26.58 3.41
C GLY A 227 5.26 -26.53 1.94
N THR A 228 5.83 -25.41 1.48
CA THR A 228 6.30 -25.23 0.09
C THR A 228 7.70 -24.63 0.08
N GLY A 229 8.34 -24.60 -1.12
CA GLY A 229 9.58 -23.82 -1.31
C GLY A 229 9.33 -22.35 -1.70
N LYS A 230 8.07 -21.93 -1.78
CA LYS A 230 7.67 -20.61 -2.29
C LYS A 230 7.76 -19.53 -1.21
N ALA A 231 7.82 -18.27 -1.69
CA ALA A 231 7.61 -17.10 -0.85
C ALA A 231 6.70 -16.09 -1.56
N LEU A 232 6.09 -15.20 -0.78
CA LEU A 232 5.33 -14.05 -1.24
C LEU A 232 6.06 -12.77 -0.86
N ALA A 233 6.05 -11.80 -1.76
CA ALA A 233 6.56 -10.45 -1.53
C ALA A 233 5.42 -9.45 -1.51
N PHE A 234 5.50 -8.45 -0.64
CA PHE A 234 4.49 -7.40 -0.47
C PHE A 234 5.13 -6.03 -0.41
N THR A 235 4.51 -5.06 -1.05
CA THR A 235 4.90 -3.66 -1.00
C THR A 235 3.69 -2.75 -1.13
N SER A 236 3.85 -1.49 -0.78
CA SER A 236 2.87 -0.43 -1.09
C SER A 236 3.59 0.84 -1.47
N ASP A 237 3.02 1.60 -2.42
CA ASP A 237 3.64 2.81 -2.91
C ASP A 237 2.66 3.88 -3.39
N VAL A 238 3.04 5.15 -3.28
CA VAL A 238 2.45 6.33 -3.91
C VAL A 238 3.30 7.56 -3.65
N THR A 239 3.44 8.43 -4.64
CA THR A 239 4.00 9.79 -4.47
C THR A 239 2.91 10.83 -4.73
N PRO A 240 2.22 11.34 -3.69
CA PRO A 240 1.07 12.23 -3.85
C PRO A 240 1.38 13.54 -4.60
N ARG A 241 2.61 14.06 -4.49
CA ARG A 241 3.05 15.25 -5.25
C ARG A 241 3.02 15.01 -6.76
N TYR A 242 3.38 13.82 -7.22
CA TYR A 242 3.28 13.46 -8.64
C TYR A 242 1.84 13.40 -9.09
N VAL A 243 0.96 12.78 -8.30
CA VAL A 243 -0.47 12.71 -8.61
C VAL A 243 -1.12 14.10 -8.66
N LYS A 244 -0.72 15.00 -7.75
CA LYS A 244 -1.19 16.41 -7.77
C LYS A 244 -0.75 17.14 -9.04
N ALA A 245 0.49 16.98 -9.46
CA ALA A 245 1.05 17.67 -10.63
C ALA A 245 0.52 17.08 -11.94
N ASN A 246 0.41 15.76 -12.02
CA ASN A 246 -0.05 15.03 -13.19
C ASN A 246 -0.70 13.71 -12.75
N PRO A 247 -2.02 13.69 -12.56
CA PRO A 247 -2.71 12.51 -12.01
C PRO A 247 -2.49 11.24 -12.85
N PHE A 248 -2.38 11.37 -14.17
CA PHE A 248 -2.16 10.23 -15.05
C PHE A 248 -0.76 9.61 -14.85
N GLU A 249 0.29 10.46 -14.86
CA GLU A 249 1.66 9.98 -14.63
C GLU A 249 1.86 9.51 -13.19
N GLY A 250 1.30 10.23 -12.19
CA GLY A 250 1.37 9.83 -10.79
C GLY A 250 0.64 8.50 -10.51
N GLY A 251 -0.50 8.26 -11.18
CA GLY A 251 -1.19 6.96 -11.12
C GLY A 251 -0.37 5.83 -11.74
N LYS A 252 0.29 6.07 -12.89
CA LYS A 252 1.23 5.10 -13.48
C LYS A 252 2.41 4.83 -12.54
N GLN A 253 2.97 5.89 -11.95
CA GLN A 253 4.15 5.80 -11.08
C GLN A 253 3.87 4.91 -9.86
N ALA A 254 2.74 5.08 -9.18
CA ALA A 254 2.41 4.26 -8.01
C ALA A 254 2.42 2.75 -8.31
N VAL A 255 1.89 2.35 -9.47
CA VAL A 255 1.94 0.94 -9.91
C VAL A 255 3.36 0.54 -10.33
N ALA A 256 4.07 1.41 -11.07
CA ALA A 256 5.42 1.13 -11.56
C ALA A 256 6.43 0.98 -10.42
N GLU A 257 6.32 1.80 -9.38
CA GLU A 257 7.20 1.70 -8.21
C GLU A 257 6.90 0.44 -7.40
N ALA A 258 5.63 0.12 -7.17
CA ALA A 258 5.26 -1.16 -6.57
C ALA A 258 5.78 -2.37 -7.38
N TYR A 259 5.75 -2.30 -8.72
CA TYR A 259 6.35 -3.29 -9.60
C TYR A 259 7.87 -3.39 -9.40
N ARG A 260 8.57 -2.23 -9.34
CA ARG A 260 10.02 -2.19 -9.11
C ARG A 260 10.41 -2.78 -7.76
N ASN A 261 9.69 -2.42 -6.71
CA ASN A 261 9.91 -2.92 -5.36
C ASN A 261 9.87 -4.46 -5.30
N LEU A 262 8.86 -5.08 -5.94
CA LEU A 262 8.76 -6.53 -6.03
C LEU A 262 9.91 -7.14 -6.83
N CYS A 263 10.27 -6.53 -7.97
CA CYS A 263 11.39 -7.00 -8.79
C CYS A 263 12.74 -6.86 -8.05
N ALA A 264 12.93 -5.81 -7.24
CA ALA A 264 14.15 -5.57 -6.47
C ALA A 264 14.46 -6.68 -5.46
N VAL A 265 13.44 -7.34 -4.91
CA VAL A 265 13.60 -8.52 -4.04
C VAL A 265 13.57 -9.84 -4.82
N GLY A 266 13.53 -9.81 -6.16
CA GLY A 266 13.55 -10.98 -7.04
C GLY A 266 12.16 -11.57 -7.34
N ALA A 267 11.09 -11.04 -6.76
CA ALA A 267 9.75 -11.57 -6.93
C ALA A 267 9.18 -11.31 -8.33
N LYS A 268 8.36 -12.24 -8.83
CA LYS A 268 7.50 -12.01 -9.99
C LYS A 268 6.25 -11.27 -9.52
N PRO A 269 6.00 -10.02 -9.97
CA PRO A 269 4.75 -9.32 -9.68
C PRO A 269 3.54 -10.12 -10.16
N LEU A 270 2.45 -10.13 -9.39
CA LEU A 270 1.24 -10.91 -9.69
C LEU A 270 -0.02 -10.05 -9.78
N ALA A 271 -0.26 -9.22 -8.79
CA ALA A 271 -1.50 -8.48 -8.66
C ALA A 271 -1.32 -7.25 -7.78
N THR A 272 -2.29 -6.34 -7.86
CA THR A 272 -2.37 -5.13 -7.05
C THR A 272 -3.69 -5.02 -6.33
N THR A 273 -3.70 -4.23 -5.26
CA THR A 273 -4.88 -3.65 -4.64
C THR A 273 -4.70 -2.13 -4.62
N ASP A 274 -5.77 -1.37 -4.67
CA ASP A 274 -5.69 0.07 -4.52
C ASP A 274 -6.32 0.54 -3.20
N ASN A 275 -5.88 1.71 -2.73
CA ASN A 275 -6.48 2.46 -1.63
C ASN A 275 -6.54 3.93 -2.07
N LEU A 276 -7.66 4.30 -2.67
CA LEU A 276 -7.87 5.59 -3.30
C LEU A 276 -8.34 6.63 -2.27
N ASN A 277 -7.50 7.63 -1.97
CA ASN A 277 -7.83 8.69 -1.03
C ASN A 277 -7.81 10.04 -1.74
N PHE A 278 -8.98 10.71 -1.78
CA PHE A 278 -9.18 11.99 -2.46
C PHE A 278 -10.03 12.94 -1.61
N GLY A 279 -10.00 14.23 -1.93
CA GLY A 279 -10.89 15.24 -1.37
C GLY A 279 -12.34 15.06 -1.83
N ASN A 280 -13.11 16.14 -1.80
CA ASN A 280 -14.52 16.12 -2.17
C ASN A 280 -14.73 15.93 -3.69
N PRO A 281 -15.29 14.78 -4.14
CA PRO A 281 -15.49 14.48 -5.57
C PRO A 281 -16.60 15.31 -6.22
N GLU A 282 -17.33 16.13 -5.48
CA GLU A 282 -18.31 17.07 -6.02
C GLU A 282 -17.62 18.31 -6.62
N LYS A 283 -16.34 18.54 -6.30
CA LYS A 283 -15.48 19.55 -6.92
C LYS A 283 -14.94 18.97 -8.23
N PRO A 284 -15.25 19.56 -9.40
CA PRO A 284 -14.84 19.00 -10.69
C PRO A 284 -13.33 18.82 -10.87
N GLU A 285 -12.51 19.65 -10.24
CA GLU A 285 -11.06 19.54 -10.23
C GLU A 285 -10.57 18.33 -9.43
N ILE A 286 -11.20 18.01 -8.29
CA ILE A 286 -10.86 16.82 -7.49
C ILE A 286 -11.33 15.54 -8.20
N MET A 287 -12.52 15.57 -8.77
CA MET A 287 -13.00 14.47 -9.61
C MET A 287 -12.08 14.24 -10.81
N GLY A 288 -11.53 15.31 -11.42
CA GLY A 288 -10.55 15.22 -12.49
C GLY A 288 -9.24 14.58 -12.09
N GLN A 289 -8.75 14.86 -10.87
CA GLN A 289 -7.57 14.17 -10.30
C GLN A 289 -7.83 12.67 -10.16
N MET A 290 -8.98 12.28 -9.62
CA MET A 290 -9.36 10.87 -9.46
C MET A 290 -9.47 10.16 -10.81
N VAL A 291 -10.15 10.74 -11.79
CA VAL A 291 -10.28 10.18 -13.14
C VAL A 291 -8.91 10.02 -13.81
N GLY A 292 -8.04 11.03 -13.71
CA GLY A 292 -6.68 10.98 -14.25
C GLY A 292 -5.85 9.87 -13.61
N ALA A 293 -5.86 9.77 -12.28
CA ALA A 293 -5.13 8.75 -11.53
C ALA A 293 -5.62 7.33 -11.89
N ILE A 294 -6.93 7.09 -11.91
CA ILE A 294 -7.50 5.78 -12.27
C ILE A 294 -7.12 5.38 -13.70
N LYS A 295 -7.13 6.32 -14.66
CA LYS A 295 -6.68 6.06 -16.03
C LYS A 295 -5.20 5.68 -16.07
N GLY A 296 -4.36 6.38 -15.30
CA GLY A 296 -2.93 6.07 -15.18
C GLY A 296 -2.68 4.70 -14.58
N ILE A 297 -3.33 4.38 -13.46
CA ILE A 297 -3.29 3.06 -12.80
C ILE A 297 -3.72 1.97 -13.80
N GLY A 298 -4.87 2.15 -14.48
CA GLY A 298 -5.37 1.19 -15.46
C GLY A 298 -4.39 0.93 -16.60
N ALA A 299 -3.73 1.96 -17.11
CA ALA A 299 -2.69 1.82 -18.15
C ALA A 299 -1.48 1.02 -17.63
N ALA A 300 -1.04 1.29 -16.39
CA ALA A 300 0.13 0.62 -15.81
C ALA A 300 -0.15 -0.85 -15.46
N VAL A 301 -1.28 -1.16 -14.81
CA VAL A 301 -1.63 -2.56 -14.47
C VAL A 301 -1.81 -3.43 -15.72
N ALA A 302 -2.37 -2.87 -16.79
CA ALA A 302 -2.48 -3.57 -18.06
C ALA A 302 -1.11 -3.81 -18.72
N ALA A 303 -0.22 -2.79 -18.73
CA ALA A 303 1.10 -2.90 -19.34
C ALA A 303 2.05 -3.81 -18.54
N LEU A 304 1.94 -3.85 -17.21
CA LEU A 304 2.83 -4.60 -16.31
C LEU A 304 2.26 -5.99 -15.93
N ASP A 305 1.06 -6.34 -16.41
CA ASP A 305 0.37 -7.60 -16.10
C ASP A 305 0.15 -7.80 -14.59
N MET A 306 -0.38 -6.76 -13.94
CA MET A 306 -0.65 -6.72 -12.49
C MET A 306 -2.11 -6.33 -12.23
N PRO A 307 -3.08 -7.23 -12.47
CA PRO A 307 -4.50 -6.91 -12.32
C PRO A 307 -4.83 -6.42 -10.91
N ILE A 308 -5.80 -5.50 -10.81
CA ILE A 308 -6.37 -5.06 -9.54
C ILE A 308 -7.36 -6.13 -9.09
N VAL A 309 -7.14 -6.70 -7.90
CA VAL A 309 -7.96 -7.79 -7.35
C VAL A 309 -8.83 -7.34 -6.19
N SER A 310 -8.55 -6.21 -5.62
CA SER A 310 -9.34 -5.57 -4.57
C SER A 310 -9.02 -4.08 -4.49
N GLY A 311 -9.79 -3.33 -3.72
CA GLY A 311 -9.51 -1.92 -3.49
C GLY A 311 -10.41 -1.31 -2.43
N ASN A 312 -10.06 -0.09 -2.03
CA ASN A 312 -10.83 0.75 -1.15
C ASN A 312 -10.84 2.18 -1.69
N VAL A 313 -11.91 2.90 -1.44
CA VAL A 313 -11.98 4.33 -1.73
C VAL A 313 -12.43 5.11 -0.50
N SER A 314 -11.72 6.20 -0.20
CA SER A 314 -12.07 7.17 0.83
C SER A 314 -12.12 8.56 0.18
N LEU A 315 -13.27 9.21 0.29
CA LEU A 315 -13.57 10.50 -0.34
C LEU A 315 -13.91 11.53 0.73
N TYR A 316 -14.03 12.80 0.31
CA TYR A 316 -14.30 13.92 1.21
C TYR A 316 -13.21 14.15 2.28
N ASN A 317 -11.97 13.71 2.03
CA ASN A 317 -10.84 13.93 2.95
C ASN A 317 -10.38 15.39 2.87
N GLU A 318 -11.01 16.24 3.64
CA GLU A 318 -10.77 17.69 3.67
C GLU A 318 -10.70 18.20 5.12
N THR A 319 -9.95 19.29 5.31
CA THR A 319 -9.90 20.05 6.55
C THR A 319 -10.09 21.51 6.17
N ASP A 320 -11.09 22.19 6.74
CA ASP A 320 -11.43 23.58 6.46
C ASP A 320 -11.60 23.85 4.94
N GLY A 321 -12.27 22.95 4.24
CA GLY A 321 -12.51 23.02 2.80
C GLY A 321 -11.28 22.78 1.91
N LYS A 322 -10.12 22.44 2.50
CA LYS A 322 -8.89 22.11 1.79
C LYS A 322 -8.70 20.59 1.74
N GLY A 323 -8.76 20.04 0.55
CA GLY A 323 -8.54 18.59 0.33
C GLY A 323 -7.11 18.16 0.63
N ILE A 324 -6.95 16.89 1.00
CA ILE A 324 -5.64 16.23 1.07
C ILE A 324 -4.97 16.23 -0.31
N LEU A 325 -3.68 15.94 -0.35
CA LEU A 325 -3.04 15.55 -1.62
C LEU A 325 -3.71 14.29 -2.16
N PRO A 326 -3.93 14.20 -3.49
CA PRO A 326 -4.50 12.99 -4.08
C PRO A 326 -3.58 11.80 -3.84
N THR A 327 -4.05 10.80 -3.13
CA THR A 327 -3.22 9.69 -2.61
C THR A 327 -3.81 8.33 -3.00
N PRO A 328 -3.70 7.92 -4.29
CA PRO A 328 -4.08 6.59 -4.74
C PRO A 328 -2.97 5.59 -4.44
N THR A 329 -2.90 5.08 -3.21
CA THR A 329 -1.89 4.13 -2.78
C THR A 329 -2.12 2.78 -3.44
N ILE A 330 -1.07 2.19 -3.99
CA ILE A 330 -1.08 0.84 -4.58
C ILE A 330 -0.39 -0.13 -3.65
N GLY A 331 -1.10 -1.15 -3.20
CA GLY A 331 -0.51 -2.34 -2.61
C GLY A 331 -0.25 -3.38 -3.70
N ALA A 332 0.84 -4.12 -3.61
CA ALA A 332 1.16 -5.14 -4.61
C ALA A 332 1.71 -6.42 -3.99
N VAL A 333 1.41 -7.53 -4.64
CA VAL A 333 1.90 -8.85 -4.25
C VAL A 333 2.70 -9.48 -5.40
N GLY A 334 3.81 -10.12 -5.04
CA GLY A 334 4.63 -10.91 -5.95
C GLY A 334 4.90 -12.31 -5.41
N ILE A 335 5.34 -13.20 -6.27
CA ILE A 335 5.69 -14.58 -5.92
C ILE A 335 7.14 -14.89 -6.27
N LEU A 336 7.80 -15.64 -5.38
CA LEU A 336 9.07 -16.32 -5.63
C LEU A 336 8.79 -17.82 -5.65
N ALA A 337 9.22 -18.49 -6.71
CA ALA A 337 9.03 -19.92 -6.86
C ALA A 337 9.92 -20.74 -5.91
N SER A 338 11.03 -20.14 -5.46
CA SER A 338 11.97 -20.69 -4.48
C SER A 338 12.53 -19.56 -3.62
N LEU A 339 12.85 -19.88 -2.37
CA LEU A 339 13.58 -18.98 -1.47
C LEU A 339 14.96 -18.58 -2.02
N ASP A 340 15.56 -19.41 -2.87
CA ASP A 340 16.83 -19.11 -3.54
C ASP A 340 16.74 -17.97 -4.60
N GLU A 341 15.54 -17.53 -4.90
CA GLU A 341 15.29 -16.41 -5.82
C GLU A 341 15.30 -15.06 -5.13
N VAL A 342 15.27 -15.02 -3.79
CA VAL A 342 15.19 -13.79 -3.01
C VAL A 342 16.49 -13.00 -3.11
N ILE A 343 16.39 -11.71 -3.47
CA ILE A 343 17.47 -10.76 -3.38
C ILE A 343 17.31 -10.03 -2.04
N ALA A 344 18.02 -10.50 -1.01
CA ALA A 344 17.92 -9.97 0.36
C ALA A 344 19.30 -9.67 0.96
N GLY A 345 20.35 -9.68 0.13
CA GLY A 345 21.70 -9.38 0.57
C GLY A 345 21.90 -7.89 0.88
N ARG A 346 23.05 -7.60 1.48
CA ARG A 346 23.54 -6.23 1.69
C ARG A 346 24.86 -6.06 0.94
N PRO A 347 25.22 -4.84 0.52
CA PRO A 347 26.53 -4.57 -0.07
C PRO A 347 27.67 -5.06 0.84
N VAL A 348 28.74 -5.51 0.23
CA VAL A 348 30.01 -5.77 0.93
C VAL A 348 31.09 -4.83 0.40
N ALA A 349 32.12 -4.59 1.22
CA ALA A 349 33.21 -3.70 0.82
C ALA A 349 33.90 -4.19 -0.47
N GLY A 350 33.94 -3.31 -1.46
CA GLY A 350 34.48 -3.59 -2.79
C GLY A 350 33.43 -3.87 -3.86
N ASP A 351 32.17 -4.09 -3.50
CA ASP A 351 31.10 -4.21 -4.50
C ASP A 351 30.98 -2.94 -5.34
N ALA A 352 30.79 -3.11 -6.64
CA ALA A 352 30.45 -2.02 -7.53
C ALA A 352 29.00 -1.58 -7.25
N ALA A 353 28.76 -0.28 -7.21
CA ALA A 353 27.43 0.32 -7.29
C ALA A 353 27.09 0.44 -8.78
N VAL A 354 26.06 -0.32 -9.22
CA VAL A 354 25.66 -0.40 -10.63
C VAL A 354 24.25 0.13 -10.78
N LEU A 355 24.07 1.14 -11.63
CA LEU A 355 22.78 1.66 -12.05
C LEU A 355 22.26 0.79 -13.20
N ILE A 356 21.04 0.28 -13.05
CA ILE A 356 20.22 -0.34 -14.11
C ILE A 356 19.15 0.67 -14.48
N GLY A 357 18.99 0.98 -15.76
CA GLY A 357 18.16 2.04 -16.28
C GLY A 357 18.96 3.27 -16.72
N ALA A 358 18.27 4.32 -17.17
CA ALA A 358 18.90 5.56 -17.63
C ALA A 358 19.47 6.39 -16.47
N ALA A 359 20.43 7.29 -16.78
CA ALA A 359 20.88 8.28 -15.81
C ALA A 359 19.73 9.24 -15.42
N GLY A 360 19.68 9.64 -14.17
CA GLY A 360 18.70 10.59 -13.66
C GLY A 360 18.95 12.02 -14.13
N ALA A 361 17.89 12.79 -14.31
CA ALA A 361 17.92 14.20 -14.65
C ALA A 361 16.68 14.99 -14.16
N HIS A 362 15.56 14.29 -13.93
CA HIS A 362 14.26 14.93 -13.65
C HIS A 362 14.16 15.38 -12.19
N LEU A 363 14.05 16.69 -11.95
CA LEU A 363 13.91 17.29 -10.62
C LEU A 363 12.51 17.85 -10.34
N GLY A 364 11.60 17.84 -11.31
CA GLY A 364 10.21 18.29 -11.10
C GLY A 364 9.53 17.46 -10.02
N GLN A 365 8.87 18.12 -9.06
CA GLN A 365 8.21 17.49 -7.90
C GLN A 365 9.14 16.64 -7.01
N SER A 366 10.47 16.75 -7.14
CA SER A 366 11.41 15.90 -6.42
C SER A 366 11.42 16.17 -4.92
N ALA A 367 11.73 15.10 -4.17
CA ALA A 367 11.89 15.14 -2.72
C ALA A 367 12.94 16.16 -2.30
N VAL A 368 14.07 16.21 -2.99
CA VAL A 368 15.18 17.13 -2.63
C VAL A 368 14.77 18.60 -2.74
N LEU A 369 13.98 18.99 -3.76
CA LEU A 369 13.47 20.36 -3.90
C LEU A 369 12.42 20.68 -2.84
N ALA A 370 11.55 19.75 -2.53
CA ALA A 370 10.54 19.91 -1.50
C ALA A 370 11.19 20.08 -0.11
N GLU A 371 12.12 19.20 0.27
CA GLU A 371 12.73 19.18 1.60
C GLU A 371 13.75 20.31 1.82
N MET A 372 14.54 20.65 0.80
CA MET A 372 15.55 21.73 0.95
C MET A 372 14.95 23.13 0.83
N PHE A 373 13.97 23.32 -0.05
CA PHE A 373 13.55 24.65 -0.46
C PHE A 373 12.04 24.89 -0.37
N GLY A 374 11.24 23.87 -0.02
CA GLY A 374 9.78 23.95 -0.05
C GLY A 374 9.21 24.12 -1.45
N ILE A 375 9.96 23.68 -2.50
CA ILE A 375 9.58 23.82 -3.89
C ILE A 375 8.87 22.55 -4.36
N GLU A 376 7.56 22.64 -4.58
CA GLU A 376 6.73 21.63 -5.23
C GLU A 376 6.29 22.18 -6.61
N ALA A 377 7.15 22.08 -7.61
CA ALA A 377 6.93 22.63 -8.94
C ALA A 377 7.48 21.71 -10.03
N GLY A 378 7.09 21.98 -11.28
CA GLY A 378 7.39 21.13 -12.42
C GLY A 378 6.38 20.00 -12.58
N ASP A 379 6.51 19.23 -13.65
CA ASP A 379 5.68 18.07 -13.94
C ASP A 379 6.16 16.85 -13.13
N ALA A 380 5.31 15.84 -13.00
CA ALA A 380 5.71 14.52 -12.51
C ALA A 380 6.68 13.84 -13.48
N PRO A 381 7.55 12.94 -13.02
CA PRO A 381 8.41 12.17 -13.90
C PRO A 381 7.57 11.30 -14.85
N MET A 382 7.97 11.26 -16.12
CA MET A 382 7.32 10.42 -17.13
C MET A 382 7.61 8.95 -16.84
N VAL A 383 6.57 8.11 -16.93
CA VAL A 383 6.69 6.65 -16.75
C VAL A 383 6.64 5.96 -18.11
N ASP A 384 7.77 5.39 -18.53
CA ASP A 384 7.83 4.48 -19.68
C ASP A 384 7.61 3.05 -19.20
N LEU A 385 6.39 2.54 -19.38
CA LEU A 385 5.97 1.23 -18.91
C LEU A 385 6.72 0.07 -19.61
N ALA A 386 7.23 0.28 -20.82
CA ALA A 386 8.05 -0.71 -21.49
C ALA A 386 9.46 -0.77 -20.87
N ALA A 387 10.05 0.37 -20.57
CA ALA A 387 11.31 0.44 -19.84
C ALA A 387 11.19 -0.12 -18.41
N GLU A 388 10.07 0.16 -17.70
CA GLU A 388 9.78 -0.44 -16.39
C GLU A 388 9.78 -1.97 -16.44
N ARG A 389 9.03 -2.54 -17.37
CA ARG A 389 8.99 -3.99 -17.56
C ARG A 389 10.38 -4.55 -17.90
N ALA A 390 11.08 -3.94 -18.85
CA ALA A 390 12.39 -4.42 -19.28
C ALA A 390 13.42 -4.39 -18.14
N ALA A 391 13.47 -3.31 -17.36
CA ALA A 391 14.39 -3.18 -16.25
C ALA A 391 14.07 -4.19 -15.11
N GLY A 392 12.80 -4.35 -14.74
CA GLY A 392 12.39 -5.30 -13.70
C GLY A 392 12.63 -6.76 -14.11
N GLU A 393 12.31 -7.13 -15.33
CA GLU A 393 12.61 -8.47 -15.86
C GLU A 393 14.12 -8.72 -15.91
N PHE A 394 14.90 -7.70 -16.28
CA PHE A 394 16.36 -7.78 -16.27
C PHE A 394 16.93 -8.04 -14.87
N VAL A 395 16.48 -7.32 -13.84
CA VAL A 395 16.90 -7.54 -12.44
C VAL A 395 16.60 -8.98 -12.03
N ARG A 396 15.40 -9.45 -12.24
CA ARG A 396 14.97 -10.83 -11.90
C ARG A 396 15.75 -11.90 -12.63
N ALA A 397 16.01 -11.69 -13.93
CA ALA A 397 16.77 -12.65 -14.74
C ALA A 397 18.26 -12.75 -14.29
N ASN A 398 18.83 -11.65 -13.79
CA ASN A 398 20.22 -11.58 -13.38
C ASN A 398 20.43 -11.64 -11.86
N ARG A 399 19.41 -12.05 -11.08
CA ARG A 399 19.44 -12.05 -9.61
C ARG A 399 20.65 -12.74 -8.97
N LYS A 400 21.21 -13.75 -9.62
CA LYS A 400 22.41 -14.48 -9.13
C LYS A 400 23.69 -13.63 -9.17
N ALA A 401 23.74 -12.62 -10.04
CA ALA A 401 24.83 -11.65 -10.14
C ALA A 401 24.59 -10.41 -9.27
N ILE A 402 23.46 -10.32 -8.60
CA ILE A 402 23.05 -9.17 -7.78
C ILE A 402 23.09 -9.60 -6.31
N ARG A 403 23.91 -8.95 -5.51
CA ARG A 403 24.01 -9.19 -4.06
C ARG A 403 22.92 -8.45 -3.31
N ALA A 404 22.73 -7.17 -3.63
CA ALA A 404 21.72 -6.30 -3.06
C ALA A 404 21.10 -5.45 -4.16
N CYS A 405 19.84 -5.09 -4.01
CA CYS A 405 19.10 -4.28 -4.97
C CYS A 405 18.16 -3.33 -4.23
N SER A 406 18.09 -2.09 -4.69
CA SER A 406 17.03 -1.13 -4.37
C SER A 406 16.48 -0.58 -5.67
N ASP A 407 15.18 -0.34 -5.74
CA ASP A 407 14.61 0.52 -6.76
C ASP A 407 15.03 1.98 -6.52
N LEU A 408 14.79 2.86 -7.49
CA LEU A 408 15.02 4.29 -7.35
C LEU A 408 13.70 5.04 -7.49
N GLY A 409 13.25 5.61 -6.39
CA GLY A 409 12.07 6.45 -6.26
C GLY A 409 12.43 7.82 -5.71
N ASP A 410 11.68 8.28 -4.72
CA ASP A 410 11.88 9.54 -4.00
C ASP A 410 13.33 9.69 -3.51
N GLY A 411 13.93 10.88 -3.72
CA GLY A 411 15.32 11.15 -3.34
C GLY A 411 16.39 10.58 -4.29
N GLY A 412 15.99 9.81 -5.28
CA GLY A 412 16.84 9.32 -6.38
C GLY A 412 18.00 8.42 -5.95
N LEU A 413 19.07 8.47 -6.74
CA LEU A 413 20.26 7.62 -6.56
C LEU A 413 21.00 7.87 -5.24
N ALA A 414 21.06 9.12 -4.80
CA ALA A 414 21.82 9.49 -3.60
C ALA A 414 21.21 8.89 -2.33
N LEU A 415 19.87 8.96 -2.19
CA LEU A 415 19.16 8.38 -1.04
C LEU A 415 19.27 6.85 -1.05
N ALA A 416 18.98 6.19 -2.15
CA ALA A 416 19.07 4.74 -2.27
C ALA A 416 20.48 4.21 -2.01
N ALA A 417 21.52 4.89 -2.52
CA ALA A 417 22.91 4.52 -2.27
C ALA A 417 23.30 4.65 -0.79
N PHE A 418 22.84 5.73 -0.14
CA PHE A 418 23.03 5.93 1.30
C PHE A 418 22.34 4.83 2.11
N GLU A 419 21.05 4.56 1.86
CA GLU A 419 20.27 3.56 2.59
C GLU A 419 20.86 2.14 2.45
N MET A 420 21.27 1.76 1.24
CA MET A 420 21.92 0.47 1.01
C MET A 420 23.25 0.37 1.77
N ALA A 421 24.05 1.43 1.79
CA ALA A 421 25.34 1.48 2.48
C ALA A 421 25.16 1.50 4.01
N GLU A 422 24.23 2.32 4.52
CA GLU A 422 23.89 2.43 5.96
C GLU A 422 23.42 1.08 6.50
N GLY A 423 22.50 0.43 5.80
CA GLY A 423 22.00 -0.90 6.16
C GLY A 423 23.09 -1.99 6.19
N ALA A 424 24.21 -1.78 5.49
CA ALA A 424 25.39 -2.67 5.50
C ALA A 424 26.48 -2.24 6.50
N GLY A 425 26.34 -1.08 7.13
CA GLY A 425 27.39 -0.50 7.98
C GLY A 425 28.66 -0.07 7.20
N LEU A 426 28.48 0.32 5.93
CA LEU A 426 29.55 0.69 5.00
C LEU A 426 29.35 2.14 4.52
N GLY A 427 30.40 2.70 3.93
CA GLY A 427 30.30 3.90 3.10
C GLY A 427 29.95 3.56 1.65
N VAL A 428 29.70 4.61 0.85
CA VAL A 428 29.52 4.53 -0.60
C VAL A 428 30.13 5.75 -1.27
N ALA A 429 30.83 5.55 -2.39
CA ALA A 429 31.32 6.63 -3.22
C ALA A 429 30.65 6.56 -4.59
N LEU A 430 30.00 7.66 -5.00
CA LEU A 430 29.44 7.83 -6.34
C LEU A 430 30.34 8.76 -7.16
N ASP A 431 30.54 8.42 -8.43
CA ASP A 431 31.52 9.06 -9.31
C ASP A 431 31.08 10.42 -9.87
N ASN A 432 29.77 10.77 -9.72
CA ASN A 432 29.18 12.01 -10.21
C ASN A 432 28.52 12.79 -9.07
N GLY A 433 28.63 14.12 -9.10
CA GLY A 433 28.06 15.05 -8.12
C GLY A 433 26.94 15.95 -8.69
N GLU A 434 26.52 15.75 -9.93
CA GLU A 434 25.45 16.57 -10.52
C GLU A 434 24.09 16.29 -9.87
N ALA A 435 23.35 17.35 -9.53
CA ALA A 435 22.09 17.27 -8.82
C ALA A 435 21.05 16.39 -9.53
N GLY A 436 20.91 16.50 -10.85
CA GLY A 436 19.99 15.65 -11.62
C GLY A 436 20.38 14.18 -11.58
N PHE A 437 21.68 13.87 -11.62
CA PHE A 437 22.17 12.51 -11.52
C PHE A 437 21.92 11.89 -10.14
N LEU A 438 22.16 12.66 -9.07
CA LEU A 438 22.04 12.20 -7.68
C LEU A 438 20.59 12.14 -7.19
N PHE A 439 19.81 13.18 -7.46
CA PHE A 439 18.48 13.40 -6.89
C PHE A 439 17.36 13.38 -7.92
N GLY A 440 17.69 13.14 -9.21
CA GLY A 440 16.67 12.97 -10.23
C GLY A 440 15.80 11.73 -9.95
N GLU A 441 14.49 11.90 -10.07
CA GLU A 441 13.48 10.88 -9.75
C GLU A 441 12.88 10.26 -11.03
N ASP A 442 13.73 10.16 -12.07
CA ASP A 442 13.38 9.43 -13.30
C ASP A 442 13.06 7.97 -12.97
N GLN A 443 12.14 7.41 -13.71
CA GLN A 443 11.54 6.10 -13.46
C GLN A 443 12.34 4.95 -14.13
N ALA A 444 11.91 3.69 -13.94
CA ALA A 444 12.49 2.46 -14.52
C ALA A 444 13.97 2.23 -14.13
N ARG A 445 14.33 2.52 -12.87
CA ARG A 445 15.72 2.45 -12.42
C ARG A 445 15.90 1.64 -11.16
N TYR A 446 17.07 0.98 -11.07
CA TYR A 446 17.52 0.26 -9.87
C TYR A 446 18.98 0.57 -9.57
N LEU A 447 19.35 0.56 -8.29
CA LEU A 447 20.72 0.49 -7.83
C LEU A 447 21.02 -0.91 -7.32
N VAL A 448 22.07 -1.54 -7.80
CA VAL A 448 22.49 -2.86 -7.34
C VAL A 448 23.94 -2.87 -6.85
N ALA A 449 24.22 -3.72 -5.88
CA ALA A 449 25.57 -4.04 -5.42
C ALA A 449 25.98 -5.39 -5.99
N THR A 450 27.19 -5.46 -6.60
CA THR A 450 27.70 -6.67 -7.24
C THR A 450 29.23 -6.68 -7.29
N ASP A 451 29.81 -7.87 -7.28
CA ASP A 451 31.23 -8.14 -7.59
C ASP A 451 31.46 -8.54 -9.06
N THR A 452 30.40 -8.64 -9.86
CA THR A 452 30.42 -9.09 -11.27
C THR A 452 29.84 -8.03 -12.24
N ALA A 453 30.16 -6.76 -12.03
CA ALA A 453 29.63 -5.62 -12.77
C ALA A 453 29.79 -5.75 -14.30
N GLU A 454 30.94 -6.25 -14.78
CA GLU A 454 31.19 -6.45 -16.22
C GLU A 454 30.20 -7.43 -16.84
N ALA A 455 29.84 -8.50 -16.13
CA ALA A 455 28.86 -9.47 -16.57
C ALA A 455 27.46 -8.87 -16.68
N LEU A 456 27.07 -8.02 -15.70
CA LEU A 456 25.80 -7.30 -15.75
C LEU A 456 25.75 -6.29 -16.90
N ILE A 457 26.83 -5.55 -17.14
CA ILE A 457 26.92 -4.61 -18.28
C ILE A 457 26.77 -5.36 -19.61
N ALA A 458 27.48 -6.50 -19.77
CA ALA A 458 27.37 -7.31 -20.98
C ALA A 458 25.93 -7.86 -21.17
N ALA A 459 25.28 -8.33 -20.11
CA ALA A 459 23.91 -8.78 -20.13
C ALA A 459 22.93 -7.65 -20.48
N GLY A 460 23.14 -6.44 -19.89
CA GLY A 460 22.35 -5.25 -20.19
C GLY A 460 22.42 -4.85 -21.66
N LYS A 461 23.64 -4.85 -22.22
CA LYS A 461 23.84 -4.59 -23.66
C LYS A 461 23.11 -5.61 -24.54
N ALA A 462 23.11 -6.89 -24.16
CA ALA A 462 22.41 -7.93 -24.88
C ALA A 462 20.88 -7.80 -24.79
N ALA A 463 20.36 -7.34 -23.65
CA ALA A 463 18.93 -7.15 -23.40
C ALA A 463 18.40 -5.77 -23.83
N GLY A 464 19.26 -4.83 -24.27
CA GLY A 464 18.87 -3.46 -24.58
C GLY A 464 18.50 -2.62 -23.35
N VAL A 465 18.94 -3.05 -22.14
CA VAL A 465 18.72 -2.32 -20.88
C VAL A 465 20.00 -1.55 -20.54
N PRO A 466 19.96 -0.22 -20.29
CA PRO A 466 21.11 0.53 -19.86
C PRO A 466 21.65 0.00 -18.51
N VAL A 467 22.94 -0.26 -18.43
CA VAL A 467 23.62 -0.69 -17.19
C VAL A 467 24.99 -0.03 -17.13
N ALA A 468 25.28 0.65 -16.01
CA ALA A 468 26.55 1.36 -15.82
C ALA A 468 27.05 1.26 -14.37
N VAL A 469 28.34 1.13 -14.19
CA VAL A 469 28.97 1.37 -12.87
C VAL A 469 28.88 2.86 -12.58
N VAL A 470 28.40 3.22 -11.40
CA VAL A 470 28.20 4.61 -10.95
C VAL A 470 28.97 4.91 -9.66
N GLY A 471 29.66 3.91 -9.11
CA GLY A 471 30.41 4.07 -7.87
C GLY A 471 30.80 2.74 -7.24
N ARG A 472 31.10 2.77 -5.94
CA ARG A 472 31.53 1.60 -5.18
C ARG A 472 31.12 1.68 -3.72
N PHE A 473 30.71 0.55 -3.16
CA PHE A 473 30.45 0.39 -1.72
C PHE A 473 31.74 0.04 -0.97
N GLY A 474 31.93 0.62 0.23
CA GLY A 474 33.09 0.35 1.11
C GLY A 474 33.54 1.57 1.87
N GLY A 475 34.46 1.35 2.81
CA GLY A 475 34.93 2.40 3.70
C GLY A 475 33.87 2.83 4.73
N ASP A 476 34.05 4.02 5.27
CA ASP A 476 33.23 4.59 6.36
C ASP A 476 32.73 6.01 6.05
N VAL A 477 32.75 6.40 4.78
CA VAL A 477 32.27 7.71 4.30
C VAL A 477 31.27 7.56 3.17
N VAL A 478 30.36 8.51 3.07
CA VAL A 478 29.55 8.75 1.87
C VAL A 478 30.24 9.86 1.09
N ALA A 479 30.50 9.62 -0.19
CA ALA A 479 31.21 10.56 -1.04
C ALA A 479 30.49 10.73 -2.39
N PHE A 480 30.37 11.98 -2.82
CA PHE A 480 29.90 12.39 -4.14
C PHE A 480 30.95 13.34 -4.73
N SER A 481 31.42 13.09 -5.89
CA SER A 481 32.45 13.88 -6.61
C SER A 481 32.84 15.23 -5.99
N GLY A 482 33.82 15.24 -5.07
CA GLY A 482 34.30 16.43 -4.40
C GLY A 482 33.73 16.75 -3.00
N GLU A 483 32.72 16.07 -2.55
CA GLU A 483 32.16 16.20 -1.20
C GLU A 483 32.10 14.84 -0.50
N ALA A 484 32.37 14.80 0.80
CA ALA A 484 32.27 13.58 1.60
C ALA A 484 31.86 13.89 3.04
N ALA A 485 31.17 12.93 3.68
CA ALA A 485 30.84 12.97 5.10
C ALA A 485 30.98 11.58 5.73
N PRO A 486 31.34 11.51 7.05
CA PRO A 486 31.40 10.24 7.75
C PRO A 486 30.02 9.55 7.77
N MET A 487 29.97 8.26 7.48
CA MET A 487 28.75 7.45 7.55
C MET A 487 28.13 7.52 8.95
N ALA A 488 28.93 7.47 10.01
CA ALA A 488 28.44 7.52 11.38
C ALA A 488 27.66 8.82 11.69
N GLU A 489 28.09 9.96 11.13
CA GLU A 489 27.37 11.24 11.28
C GLU A 489 26.03 11.22 10.54
N LEU A 490 26.04 10.75 9.30
CA LEU A 490 24.83 10.67 8.47
C LEU A 490 23.83 9.66 9.02
N SER A 491 24.29 8.49 9.51
CA SER A 491 23.45 7.50 10.16
C SER A 491 22.81 8.05 11.46
N ALA A 492 23.56 8.81 12.27
CA ALA A 492 23.00 9.46 13.44
C ALA A 492 21.88 10.46 13.07
N LEU A 493 22.06 11.26 12.02
CA LEU A 493 21.03 12.16 11.50
C LEU A 493 19.81 11.38 10.99
N TYR A 494 20.04 10.34 10.17
CA TYR A 494 18.99 9.49 9.59
C TYR A 494 18.09 8.84 10.65
N ARG A 495 18.64 8.47 11.80
CA ARG A 495 17.94 7.82 12.91
C ARG A 495 17.34 8.78 13.94
N SER A 496 17.62 10.09 13.83
CA SER A 496 17.23 11.04 14.87
C SER A 496 15.80 11.57 14.77
N ALA A 497 15.17 11.49 13.62
CA ALA A 497 13.88 12.14 13.37
C ALA A 497 12.72 11.60 14.23
N PHE A 498 12.84 10.35 14.70
CA PHE A 498 11.84 9.66 15.53
C PHE A 498 12.44 9.11 16.84
N ALA A 499 13.64 9.58 17.24
CA ALA A 499 14.33 9.16 18.45
C ALA A 499 13.84 9.92 19.71
#